data_364daf2f5349205a7081d16939ca60f8
#
_entry.id   364daf2f5349205a7081d16939ca60f8
#
_cell.length_a   1.000
_cell.length_b   1.000
_cell.length_c   1.000
_cell.angle_alpha   90.00
_cell.angle_beta   90.00
_cell.angle_gamma   90.00
#
_symmetry.space_group_name_H-M   'P 1'
#
loop_
_entity.id
_entity.type
_entity.pdbx_description
1 polymer ?
#
loop_
_entity_poly.entity_id
_entity_poly.type
_entity_poly.pdbx_seq_one_letter_code
_entity_poly.pdbx_strand_id
1 'polypeptide(L)'
;MDEKGQTVRLEIDSELANTTLVAMAVRGLCAMTTLSPVEVNRVELCVVEIVNNAIEHAYGSEKGHKVEVSVNLLKSYLTLTISDWGKPMDEGKLGDKNFPVDADDPAAWLCSGRGLPIVQSLMDKVEYQSVDDKNSFIMSKQIRS
;
A
#
# COMPACT_ATOMS: atom_id res chain seq x y z
N MET A 1 -3.87 16.22 22.76
CA MET A 1 -4.36 15.26 21.82
C MET A 1 -3.39 14.15 21.57
N ASP A 2 -3.87 12.98 21.58
CA ASP A 2 -3.01 11.83 21.46
C ASP A 2 -2.57 11.63 20.00
N GLU A 3 -1.28 11.85 19.71
CA GLU A 3 -0.71 11.64 18.39
C GLU A 3 -0.39 10.17 18.12
N LYS A 4 -0.56 9.30 19.10
CA LYS A 4 -0.23 7.88 18.90
C LYS A 4 -1.20 7.17 17.98
N GLY A 5 -2.44 7.64 17.94
CA GLY A 5 -3.46 7.02 17.12
C GLY A 5 -3.76 5.58 17.52
N GLN A 6 -4.38 4.86 16.61
CA GLN A 6 -4.71 3.45 16.79
C GLN A 6 -4.08 2.65 15.67
N THR A 7 -3.45 1.53 16.02
CA THR A 7 -2.80 0.68 15.04
C THR A 7 -3.52 -0.67 14.95
N VAL A 8 -3.87 -1.04 13.73
CA VAL A 8 -4.42 -2.35 13.42
C VAL A 8 -3.43 -3.08 12.53
N ARG A 9 -3.08 -4.31 12.87
CA ARG A 9 -2.18 -5.14 12.07
C ARG A 9 -2.93 -6.29 11.47
N LEU A 10 -2.69 -6.51 10.18
CA LEU A 10 -3.32 -7.57 9.41
C LEU A 10 -2.21 -8.41 8.79
N GLU A 11 -2.40 -9.72 8.78
CA GLU A 11 -1.43 -10.64 8.20
C GLU A 11 -2.16 -11.56 7.23
N ILE A 12 -1.59 -11.74 6.05
CA ILE A 12 -2.10 -12.68 5.07
C ILE A 12 -0.98 -13.58 4.58
N ASP A 13 -1.37 -14.75 4.09
CA ASP A 13 -0.47 -15.61 3.33
C ASP A 13 -0.29 -15.05 1.92
N SER A 14 0.84 -15.34 1.30
CA SER A 14 1.24 -14.78 0.00
C SER A 14 0.49 -15.42 -1.18
N GLU A 15 -0.82 -15.34 -1.15
CA GLU A 15 -1.71 -15.77 -2.24
C GLU A 15 -2.49 -14.56 -2.73
N LEU A 16 -2.55 -14.38 -4.04
CA LEU A 16 -3.25 -13.22 -4.63
C LEU A 16 -4.71 -13.10 -4.20
N ALA A 17 -5.37 -14.25 -3.96
CA ALA A 17 -6.75 -14.24 -3.48
C ALA A 17 -6.90 -13.49 -2.14
N ASN A 18 -5.85 -13.47 -1.32
CA ASN A 18 -5.89 -12.81 -0.02
C ASN A 18 -5.75 -11.29 -0.09
N THR A 19 -5.30 -10.76 -1.24
CA THR A 19 -5.19 -9.31 -1.43
C THR A 19 -6.54 -8.63 -1.24
N THR A 20 -7.60 -9.23 -1.77
CA THR A 20 -8.95 -8.68 -1.62
C THR A 20 -9.37 -8.59 -0.16
N LEU A 21 -9.03 -9.61 0.63
CA LEU A 21 -9.38 -9.64 2.05
C LEU A 21 -8.75 -8.46 2.81
N VAL A 22 -7.45 -8.24 2.62
CA VAL A 22 -6.77 -7.17 3.33
C VAL A 22 -7.19 -5.80 2.79
N ALA A 23 -7.43 -5.69 1.48
CA ALA A 23 -7.89 -4.44 0.88
C ALA A 23 -9.26 -4.04 1.43
N MET A 24 -10.18 -4.99 1.57
CA MET A 24 -11.50 -4.73 2.14
C MET A 24 -11.41 -4.36 3.62
N ALA A 25 -10.50 -4.97 4.36
CA ALA A 25 -10.29 -4.62 5.77
C ALA A 25 -9.79 -3.17 5.90
N VAL A 26 -8.83 -2.77 5.07
CA VAL A 26 -8.33 -1.39 5.06
C VAL A 26 -9.44 -0.43 4.67
N ARG A 27 -10.24 -0.78 3.66
CA ARG A 27 -11.40 0.03 3.26
C ARG A 27 -12.35 0.25 4.42
N GLY A 28 -12.63 -0.80 5.20
CA GLY A 28 -13.48 -0.68 6.38
C GLY A 28 -12.92 0.26 7.44
N LEU A 29 -11.59 0.21 7.64
CA LEU A 29 -10.93 1.12 8.58
C LEU A 29 -11.00 2.57 8.08
N CYS A 30 -10.85 2.78 6.77
CA CYS A 30 -10.97 4.12 6.17
C CYS A 30 -12.37 4.70 6.35
N ALA A 31 -13.39 3.86 6.48
CA ALA A 31 -14.75 4.31 6.73
C ALA A 31 -14.89 4.99 8.10
N MET A 32 -13.93 4.78 8.99
CA MET A 32 -13.90 5.44 10.30
C MET A 32 -13.28 6.84 10.22
N THR A 33 -12.82 7.25 9.06
CA THR A 33 -12.18 8.54 8.84
C THR A 33 -13.10 9.47 8.05
N THR A 34 -12.65 10.71 7.84
CA THR A 34 -13.39 11.68 7.01
C THR A 34 -12.95 11.65 5.55
N LEU A 35 -12.19 10.63 5.15
CA LEU A 35 -11.83 10.49 3.74
C LEU A 35 -13.09 10.31 2.89
N SER A 36 -13.09 10.96 1.72
CA SER A 36 -14.20 10.84 0.78
C SER A 36 -14.22 9.45 0.15
N PRO A 37 -15.36 9.01 -0.41
CA PRO A 37 -15.41 7.74 -1.13
C PRO A 37 -14.35 7.61 -2.23
N VAL A 38 -14.04 8.70 -2.93
CA VAL A 38 -13.00 8.70 -3.96
C VAL A 38 -11.62 8.44 -3.33
N GLU A 39 -11.33 9.11 -2.21
CA GLU A 39 -10.07 8.93 -1.52
C GLU A 39 -9.93 7.53 -0.94
N VAL A 40 -11.02 6.96 -0.40
CA VAL A 40 -11.03 5.58 0.10
C VAL A 40 -10.73 4.61 -1.04
N ASN A 41 -11.32 4.81 -2.21
CA ASN A 41 -11.06 3.98 -3.37
C ASN A 41 -9.58 4.05 -3.78
N ARG A 42 -8.99 5.23 -3.72
CA ARG A 42 -7.57 5.42 -4.05
C ARG A 42 -6.65 4.71 -3.06
N VAL A 43 -6.97 4.78 -1.77
CA VAL A 43 -6.21 4.06 -0.74
C VAL A 43 -6.30 2.56 -0.99
N GLU A 44 -7.50 2.06 -1.28
CA GLU A 44 -7.70 0.64 -1.59
C GLU A 44 -6.86 0.19 -2.78
N LEU A 45 -6.83 0.98 -3.85
CA LEU A 45 -6.02 0.68 -5.02
C LEU A 45 -4.53 0.59 -4.66
N CYS A 46 -4.05 1.50 -3.82
CA CYS A 46 -2.66 1.48 -3.38
C CYS A 46 -2.34 0.22 -2.58
N VAL A 47 -3.24 -0.18 -1.70
CA VAL A 47 -3.05 -1.41 -0.91
C VAL A 47 -2.96 -2.62 -1.84
N VAL A 48 -3.90 -2.74 -2.78
CA VAL A 48 -3.92 -3.85 -3.73
C VAL A 48 -2.61 -3.91 -4.50
N GLU A 49 -2.15 -2.76 -5.01
CA GLU A 49 -0.96 -2.73 -5.84
C GLU A 49 0.30 -3.12 -5.07
N ILE A 50 0.46 -2.60 -3.86
CA ILE A 50 1.65 -2.90 -3.06
C ILE A 50 1.62 -4.33 -2.53
N VAL A 51 0.46 -4.83 -2.10
CA VAL A 51 0.35 -6.22 -1.65
C VAL A 51 0.64 -7.18 -2.80
N ASN A 52 0.09 -6.91 -3.98
CA ASN A 52 0.36 -7.74 -5.16
C ASN A 52 1.83 -7.69 -5.54
N ASN A 53 2.48 -6.53 -5.44
CA ASN A 53 3.92 -6.42 -5.67
C ASN A 53 4.72 -7.30 -4.71
N ALA A 54 4.34 -7.34 -3.44
CA ALA A 54 5.00 -8.21 -2.46
C ALA A 54 4.86 -9.68 -2.86
N ILE A 55 3.65 -10.09 -3.22
CA ILE A 55 3.39 -11.49 -3.58
C ILE A 55 4.09 -11.86 -4.88
N GLU A 56 3.95 -11.05 -5.92
CA GLU A 56 4.42 -11.39 -7.26
C GLU A 56 5.92 -11.18 -7.43
N HIS A 57 6.46 -10.11 -6.86
CA HIS A 57 7.86 -9.74 -7.08
C HIS A 57 8.77 -10.10 -5.92
N ALA A 58 8.39 -9.80 -4.69
CA ALA A 58 9.24 -10.15 -3.55
C ALA A 58 9.29 -11.65 -3.33
N TYR A 59 8.17 -12.33 -3.46
CA TYR A 59 8.05 -13.77 -3.24
C TYR A 59 7.98 -14.60 -4.53
N GLY A 60 8.00 -13.95 -5.69
CA GLY A 60 7.93 -14.67 -6.95
C GLY A 60 6.68 -15.51 -7.12
N SER A 61 5.56 -15.02 -6.58
CA SER A 61 4.27 -15.71 -6.59
C SER A 61 4.26 -17.02 -5.80
N GLU A 62 5.25 -17.21 -4.92
CA GLU A 62 5.32 -18.39 -4.08
C GLU A 62 4.40 -18.24 -2.88
N LYS A 63 3.63 -19.28 -2.58
CA LYS A 63 2.71 -19.32 -1.44
C LYS A 63 3.45 -19.65 -0.16
N GLY A 64 2.80 -19.44 0.99
CA GLY A 64 3.35 -19.85 2.28
C GLY A 64 4.22 -18.81 2.96
N HIS A 65 4.26 -17.61 2.40
CA HIS A 65 5.01 -16.50 3.01
C HIS A 65 4.05 -15.47 3.58
N LYS A 66 4.57 -14.62 4.44
CA LYS A 66 3.75 -13.64 5.17
C LYS A 66 3.81 -12.27 4.52
N VAL A 67 2.65 -11.64 4.38
CA VAL A 67 2.56 -10.21 4.07
C VAL A 67 1.81 -9.55 5.23
N GLU A 68 2.41 -8.52 5.80
CA GLU A 68 1.85 -7.80 6.94
C GLU A 68 1.42 -6.40 6.51
N VAL A 69 0.20 -6.01 6.88
CA VAL A 69 -0.31 -4.66 6.62
C VAL A 69 -0.65 -4.03 7.95
N SER A 70 0.04 -2.96 8.28
CA SER A 70 -0.25 -2.16 9.47
C SER A 70 -0.97 -0.89 9.06
N VAL A 71 -2.06 -0.57 9.75
CA VAL A 71 -2.83 0.65 9.53
C VAL A 71 -2.76 1.46 10.80
N ASN A 72 -2.19 2.66 10.72
CA ASN A 72 -2.12 3.58 11.85
C ASN A 72 -3.05 4.75 11.58
N LEU A 73 -4.11 4.85 12.39
CA LEU A 73 -5.11 5.90 12.27
C LEU A 73 -4.77 7.02 13.24
N LEU A 74 -4.32 8.12 12.69
CA LEU A 74 -4.06 9.35 13.43
C LEU A 74 -5.17 10.36 13.14
N LYS A 75 -5.23 11.41 13.91
CA LYS A 75 -6.28 12.43 13.71
C LYS A 75 -6.18 13.10 12.34
N SER A 76 -4.97 13.39 11.90
CA SER A 76 -4.73 14.17 10.68
C SER A 76 -4.13 13.36 9.54
N TYR A 77 -3.76 12.10 9.76
CA TYR A 77 -3.38 11.22 8.67
C TYR A 77 -3.54 9.75 8.98
N LEU A 78 -3.57 9.01 7.88
CA LEU A 78 -3.55 7.57 7.86
C LEU A 78 -2.16 7.15 7.38
N THR A 79 -1.52 6.23 8.09
CA THR A 79 -0.26 5.65 7.65
C THR A 79 -0.44 4.15 7.45
N LEU A 80 -0.04 3.68 6.28
CA LEU A 80 -0.08 2.27 5.93
C LEU A 80 1.34 1.76 5.79
N THR A 81 1.66 0.64 6.44
CA THR A 81 2.95 -0.01 6.29
C THR A 81 2.71 -1.43 5.79
N ILE A 82 3.20 -1.73 4.61
CA ILE A 82 3.04 -3.06 3.99
C ILE A 82 4.42 -3.68 3.91
N SER A 83 4.57 -4.82 4.58
CA SER A 83 5.87 -5.46 4.78
C SER A 83 5.89 -6.88 4.26
N ASP A 84 7.03 -7.28 3.71
CA ASP A 84 7.32 -8.65 3.32
C ASP A 84 8.77 -9.01 3.70
N TRP A 85 9.10 -10.27 3.58
CA TRP A 85 10.44 -10.80 3.89
C TRP A 85 11.02 -11.52 2.69
N GLY A 86 10.62 -11.12 1.49
CA GLY A 86 11.11 -11.68 0.24
C GLY A 86 12.28 -10.89 -0.32
N LYS A 87 12.44 -10.97 -1.62
CA LYS A 87 13.51 -10.27 -2.31
C LYS A 87 13.26 -8.77 -2.29
N PRO A 88 14.24 -7.97 -1.85
CA PRO A 88 14.05 -6.51 -1.83
C PRO A 88 13.91 -5.96 -3.24
N MET A 89 13.12 -4.89 -3.34
CA MET A 89 12.95 -4.16 -4.59
C MET A 89 14.16 -3.28 -4.85
N ASP A 90 14.48 -3.07 -6.12
CA ASP A 90 15.46 -2.09 -6.51
C ASP A 90 14.93 -0.69 -6.17
N GLU A 91 15.62 0.01 -5.27
CA GLU A 91 15.20 1.33 -4.81
C GLU A 91 15.10 2.37 -5.93
N GLY A 92 15.85 2.18 -7.01
CA GLY A 92 15.76 3.07 -8.16
C GLY A 92 14.39 3.12 -8.80
N LYS A 93 13.59 2.08 -8.64
CA LYS A 93 12.24 2.04 -9.21
C LYS A 93 11.29 3.01 -8.51
N LEU A 94 11.51 3.27 -7.23
CA LEU A 94 10.65 4.17 -6.47
C LEU A 94 10.85 5.63 -6.89
N GLY A 95 12.04 5.98 -7.37
CA GLY A 95 12.34 7.34 -7.78
C GLY A 95 11.83 7.74 -9.16
N ASP A 96 11.32 6.81 -9.94
CA ASP A 96 10.85 7.12 -11.29
C ASP A 96 9.47 7.73 -11.29
N LYS A 97 9.43 9.06 -11.23
CA LYS A 97 8.18 9.83 -11.22
C LYS A 97 7.81 10.34 -12.62
N ASN A 98 8.57 9.97 -13.63
CA ASN A 98 8.42 10.55 -14.96
C ASN A 98 7.36 9.85 -15.82
N PHE A 99 6.65 8.91 -15.25
CA PHE A 99 5.63 8.18 -15.99
C PHE A 99 4.32 8.97 -15.93
N PRO A 100 3.85 9.54 -17.04
CA PRO A 100 2.60 10.29 -17.04
C PRO A 100 1.43 9.30 -17.00
N VAL A 101 0.99 8.98 -15.81
CA VAL A 101 -0.09 8.02 -15.62
C VAL A 101 -1.33 8.76 -15.12
N ASP A 102 -2.45 8.54 -15.81
CA ASP A 102 -3.74 8.99 -15.30
C ASP A 102 -4.14 8.04 -14.17
N ALA A 103 -4.10 8.55 -12.95
CA ALA A 103 -4.36 7.76 -11.76
C ALA A 103 -5.78 7.19 -11.72
N ASP A 104 -6.72 7.81 -12.41
CA ASP A 104 -8.10 7.36 -12.44
C ASP A 104 -8.42 6.43 -13.62
N ASP A 105 -7.42 6.12 -14.45
CA ASP A 105 -7.59 5.24 -15.60
C ASP A 105 -7.01 3.85 -15.30
N PRO A 106 -7.86 2.83 -15.07
CA PRO A 106 -7.36 1.47 -14.80
C PRO A 106 -6.47 0.91 -15.90
N ALA A 107 -6.66 1.32 -17.15
CA ALA A 107 -5.85 0.83 -18.25
C ALA A 107 -4.40 1.30 -18.12
N ALA A 108 -4.17 2.47 -17.55
CA ALA A 108 -2.82 2.99 -17.34
C ALA A 108 -2.03 2.11 -16.37
N TRP A 109 -2.70 1.55 -15.36
CA TRP A 109 -2.09 0.61 -14.40
C TRP A 109 -1.59 -0.63 -15.11
N LEU A 110 -2.43 -1.20 -15.96
CA LEU A 110 -2.10 -2.42 -16.68
C LEU A 110 -0.95 -2.19 -17.65
N CYS A 111 -0.94 -1.04 -18.30
CA CYS A 111 0.11 -0.73 -19.29
C CYS A 111 1.47 -0.50 -18.65
N SER A 112 1.50 0.04 -17.43
CA SER A 112 2.75 0.31 -16.73
C SER A 112 3.43 -0.98 -16.23
N GLY A 113 2.66 -2.04 -16.03
CA GLY A 113 3.14 -3.29 -15.44
C GLY A 113 3.59 -3.15 -14.00
N ARG A 114 3.49 -1.96 -13.44
CA ARG A 114 3.91 -1.64 -12.07
C ARG A 114 3.05 -0.50 -11.58
N GLY A 115 2.39 -0.67 -10.45
CA GLY A 115 1.55 0.37 -9.91
C GLY A 115 2.29 1.45 -9.13
N LEU A 116 3.62 1.39 -9.02
CA LEU A 116 4.37 2.31 -8.17
C LEU A 116 4.20 3.79 -8.51
N PRO A 117 4.28 4.21 -9.80
CA PRO A 117 4.04 5.63 -10.12
C PRO A 117 2.65 6.09 -9.72
N ILE A 118 1.65 5.22 -9.86
CA ILE A 118 0.28 5.54 -9.47
C ILE A 118 0.17 5.69 -7.97
N VAL A 119 0.77 4.76 -7.21
CA VAL A 119 0.79 4.83 -5.74
C VAL A 119 1.41 6.15 -5.29
N GLN A 120 2.52 6.55 -5.89
CA GLN A 120 3.18 7.80 -5.56
C GLN A 120 2.30 9.02 -5.88
N SER A 121 1.45 8.92 -6.91
CA SER A 121 0.55 10.03 -7.27
C SER A 121 -0.68 10.10 -6.37
N LEU A 122 -1.12 8.99 -5.80
CA LEU A 122 -2.33 8.93 -4.99
C LEU A 122 -2.10 9.17 -3.50
N MET A 123 -0.93 8.82 -3.00
CA MET A 123 -0.58 9.01 -1.59
C MET A 123 0.24 10.27 -1.43
N ASP A 124 0.15 10.90 -0.26
CA ASP A 124 0.90 12.13 0.00
C ASP A 124 2.38 11.86 0.21
N LYS A 125 2.73 10.68 0.73
CA LYS A 125 4.10 10.29 0.93
C LYS A 125 4.23 8.78 0.76
N VAL A 126 5.28 8.35 0.06
CA VAL A 126 5.58 6.93 -0.11
C VAL A 126 7.07 6.74 0.13
N GLU A 127 7.41 5.84 1.03
CA GLU A 127 8.78 5.47 1.32
C GLU A 127 8.94 3.96 1.22
N TYR A 128 10.13 3.51 0.88
CA TYR A 128 10.46 2.09 0.87
C TYR A 128 11.76 1.91 1.63
N GLN A 129 11.81 0.91 2.49
CA GLN A 129 13.04 0.56 3.20
C GLN A 129 13.17 -0.96 3.31
N SER A 130 14.41 -1.42 3.36
CA SER A 130 14.70 -2.82 3.56
C SER A 130 15.74 -2.90 4.69
N VAL A 131 15.34 -3.45 5.83
CA VAL A 131 16.18 -3.55 7.03
C VAL A 131 15.98 -4.92 7.63
N ASP A 132 17.09 -5.64 7.88
CA ASP A 132 17.08 -6.96 8.51
C ASP A 132 16.12 -7.93 7.79
N ASP A 133 16.22 -7.99 6.47
CA ASP A 133 15.42 -8.84 5.60
C ASP A 133 13.93 -8.48 5.56
N LYS A 134 13.53 -7.41 6.21
CA LYS A 134 12.16 -6.93 6.17
C LYS A 134 12.06 -5.76 5.21
N ASN A 135 11.25 -5.91 4.18
CA ASN A 135 11.00 -4.88 3.18
C ASN A 135 9.67 -4.22 3.47
N SER A 136 9.64 -2.90 3.53
CA SER A 136 8.43 -2.16 3.91
C SER A 136 8.16 -0.99 2.99
N PHE A 137 6.92 -0.89 2.51
CA PHE A 137 6.39 0.33 1.93
C PHE A 137 5.62 1.07 3.01
N ILE A 138 5.96 2.33 3.21
CA ILE A 138 5.30 3.19 4.20
C ILE A 138 4.63 4.31 3.44
N MET A 139 3.30 4.36 3.51
CA MET A 139 2.50 5.31 2.75
C MET A 139 1.64 6.13 3.69
N SER A 140 1.57 7.43 3.44
CA SER A 140 0.77 8.33 4.27
C SER A 140 -0.24 9.08 3.43
N LYS A 141 -1.44 9.22 3.97
CA LYS A 141 -2.53 9.96 3.35
C LYS A 141 -3.08 10.94 4.35
N GLN A 142 -3.08 12.21 4.00
CA GLN A 142 -3.61 13.26 4.86
C GLN A 142 -5.13 13.14 4.97
N ILE A 143 -5.63 13.27 6.20
CA ILE A 143 -7.05 13.28 6.48
C ILE A 143 -7.43 14.71 6.85
N ARG A 144 -8.35 15.28 6.11
CA ARG A 144 -8.85 16.63 6.39
C ARG A 144 -10.18 16.54 7.10
N SER A 145 -10.26 17.24 8.19
CA SER A 145 -11.52 17.31 8.97
C SER A 145 -12.50 18.31 8.36
#